data_92d9e4cada451558f14f6b1441a84fd2
#
_entry.id   92d9e4cada451558f14f6b1441a84fd2
#
_cell.length_a   1.000
_cell.length_b   1.000
_cell.length_c   1.000
_cell.angle_alpha   90.00
_cell.angle_beta   90.00
_cell.angle_gamma   90.00
#
_symmetry.space_group_name_H-M   'P 1'
#
loop_
_entity.id
_entity.type
_entity.pdbx_description
1 polymer ?
#
loop_
_entity_poly.entity_id
_entity_poly.type
_entity_poly.pdbx_seq_one_letter_code
_entity_poly.pdbx_strand_id
1 'polypeptide(L)'
;MSIWVCGEVLIDLIPDADGVRVAHVGGGPANTAKALARLGHDVHFIDGISSDEYGQMSRKELLDDEVKLDLALNSDKPTCTAQVTLAADGSASYVFTIDGTATFDFADSWLPDASRYKPQVLHIGTLVTIIEPASSVLYDWAVEVNEFAPIVFDPNIRPSVVGDRVRYVAAVEKWAAISSVIKLSDDDVKWLYPDQSFESVAQRWIAQGTSVVVITRGSDGLIGFTRAGSVEVPGVKIEVADTVGAGDTVGAILVEALIEKGLENLTGDILEAALHRAAVAAGITCSRKGAQPPYKHELKGV
;
A
#
# COMPACT_ATOMS: atom_id res chain seq x y z
N MET A 1 0.34 -20.99 3.45
CA MET A 1 -0.55 -19.93 3.97
C MET A 1 -0.19 -18.66 3.25
N SER A 2 -1.16 -18.04 2.56
CA SER A 2 -0.92 -16.96 1.61
C SER A 2 -1.21 -15.58 2.19
N ILE A 3 -0.53 -14.58 1.67
CA ILE A 3 -0.81 -13.16 1.89
C ILE A 3 -1.67 -12.68 0.74
N TRP A 4 -2.74 -11.96 1.04
CA TRP A 4 -3.55 -11.30 0.05
C TRP A 4 -3.20 -9.81 0.00
N VAL A 5 -2.93 -9.32 -1.19
CA VAL A 5 -2.74 -7.88 -1.44
C VAL A 5 -3.80 -7.44 -2.45
N CYS A 6 -4.70 -6.58 -2.02
CA CYS A 6 -5.80 -6.09 -2.84
C CYS A 6 -5.64 -4.58 -3.09
N GLY A 7 -5.82 -4.20 -4.34
CA GLY A 7 -5.78 -2.81 -4.76
C GLY A 7 -5.15 -2.62 -6.13
N GLU A 8 -4.97 -1.38 -6.55
CA GLU A 8 -4.63 -1.08 -7.92
C GLU A 8 -3.23 -1.52 -8.37
N VAL A 9 -3.17 -2.04 -9.60
CA VAL A 9 -2.03 -1.94 -10.48
C VAL A 9 -2.36 -1.00 -11.64
N LEU A 10 -1.50 -0.06 -11.94
CA LEU A 10 -1.71 0.96 -12.95
C LEU A 10 -0.43 1.26 -13.72
N ILE A 11 -0.53 2.07 -14.76
CA ILE A 11 0.64 2.53 -15.52
C ILE A 11 0.85 4.03 -15.31
N ASP A 12 2.03 4.36 -14.79
CA ASP A 12 2.53 5.73 -14.74
C ASP A 12 3.17 6.07 -16.09
N LEU A 13 2.62 7.09 -16.77
CA LEU A 13 3.12 7.62 -18.04
C LEU A 13 3.99 8.84 -17.75
N ILE A 14 5.29 8.63 -17.63
CA ILE A 14 6.28 9.63 -17.22
C ILE A 14 7.03 10.15 -18.46
N PRO A 15 7.12 11.47 -18.70
CA PRO A 15 7.92 12.00 -19.79
C PRO A 15 9.42 11.76 -19.54
N ASP A 16 10.12 11.26 -20.56
CA ASP A 16 11.57 11.19 -20.58
C ASP A 16 12.23 12.56 -20.92
N ALA A 17 13.53 12.59 -21.09
CA ALA A 17 14.28 13.81 -21.39
C ALA A 17 13.87 14.46 -22.75
N ASP A 18 13.35 13.68 -23.66
CA ASP A 18 12.89 14.12 -24.98
C ASP A 18 11.38 14.44 -25.00
N GLY A 19 10.70 14.30 -23.84
CA GLY A 19 9.27 14.54 -23.67
C GLY A 19 8.40 13.38 -24.15
N VAL A 20 8.99 12.25 -24.49
CA VAL A 20 8.26 11.03 -24.86
C VAL A 20 7.77 10.35 -23.58
N ARG A 21 6.49 9.98 -23.54
CA ARG A 21 5.93 9.27 -22.37
C ARG A 21 6.38 7.82 -22.35
N VAL A 22 7.06 7.45 -21.28
CA VAL A 22 7.49 6.08 -20.99
C VAL A 22 6.55 5.49 -19.97
N ALA A 23 6.09 4.26 -20.24
CA ALA A 23 5.19 3.53 -19.35
C ALA A 23 6.00 2.82 -18.24
N HIS A 24 5.57 3.00 -17.01
CA HIS A 24 6.11 2.32 -15.84
C HIS A 24 4.96 1.66 -15.07
N VAL A 25 5.15 0.43 -14.63
CA VAL A 25 4.16 -0.24 -13.75
C VAL A 25 4.21 0.42 -12.37
N GLY A 26 3.06 0.83 -11.89
CA GLY A 26 2.85 1.50 -10.62
C GLY A 26 1.66 0.93 -9.86
N GLY A 27 1.27 1.62 -8.78
CA GLY A 27 0.22 1.21 -7.86
C GLY A 27 0.81 0.80 -6.51
N GLY A 28 0.36 1.45 -5.43
CA GLY A 28 0.86 1.17 -4.08
C GLY A 28 0.70 -0.30 -3.68
N PRO A 29 -0.49 -0.90 -3.84
CA PRO A 29 -0.69 -2.32 -3.56
C PRO A 29 0.17 -3.25 -4.42
N ALA A 30 0.34 -2.95 -5.72
CA ALA A 30 1.22 -3.73 -6.59
C ALA A 30 2.69 -3.68 -6.10
N ASN A 31 3.17 -2.50 -5.69
CA ASN A 31 4.51 -2.35 -5.11
C ASN A 31 4.65 -3.12 -3.79
N THR A 32 3.63 -3.10 -2.92
CA THR A 32 3.61 -3.88 -1.68
C THR A 32 3.65 -5.39 -1.97
N ALA A 33 2.89 -5.86 -2.97
CA ALA A 33 2.90 -7.26 -3.38
C ALA A 33 4.30 -7.70 -3.86
N LYS A 34 4.94 -6.90 -4.71
CA LYS A 34 6.33 -7.13 -5.17
C LYS A 34 7.31 -7.17 -3.99
N ALA A 35 7.19 -6.22 -3.05
CA ALA A 35 8.05 -6.18 -1.88
C ALA A 35 7.93 -7.47 -1.04
N LEU A 36 6.71 -7.90 -0.74
CA LEU A 36 6.44 -9.13 0.00
C LEU A 36 6.96 -10.38 -0.71
N ALA A 37 6.76 -10.47 -2.03
CA ALA A 37 7.25 -11.61 -2.82
C ALA A 37 8.78 -11.67 -2.83
N ARG A 38 9.48 -10.54 -3.00
CA ARG A 38 10.95 -10.45 -2.88
C ARG A 38 11.50 -10.80 -1.49
N LEU A 39 10.67 -10.66 -0.45
CA LEU A 39 10.97 -11.15 0.90
C LEU A 39 10.75 -12.66 1.05
N GLY A 40 10.22 -13.34 0.02
CA GLY A 40 10.02 -14.77 -0.04
C GLY A 40 8.68 -15.24 0.52
N HIS A 41 7.69 -14.36 0.59
CA HIS A 41 6.34 -14.70 1.00
C HIS A 41 5.48 -15.21 -0.15
N ASP A 42 4.47 -16.01 0.17
CA ASP A 42 3.46 -16.52 -0.75
C ASP A 42 2.36 -15.46 -0.95
N VAL A 43 2.48 -14.64 -2.00
CA VAL A 43 1.66 -13.45 -2.23
C VAL A 43 0.71 -13.65 -3.40
N HIS A 44 -0.58 -13.41 -3.17
CA HIS A 44 -1.62 -13.38 -4.19
C HIS A 44 -2.13 -11.96 -4.36
N PHE A 45 -2.08 -11.46 -5.57
CA PHE A 45 -2.57 -10.13 -5.91
C PHE A 45 -4.02 -10.19 -6.38
N ILE A 46 -4.86 -9.30 -5.87
CA ILE A 46 -6.31 -9.24 -6.12
C ILE A 46 -6.63 -7.89 -6.73
N ASP A 47 -6.83 -7.89 -8.05
CA ASP A 47 -7.21 -6.72 -8.84
C ASP A 47 -7.83 -7.18 -10.18
N GLY A 48 -8.53 -6.32 -10.85
CA GLY A 48 -8.86 -6.48 -12.27
C GLY A 48 -7.67 -6.05 -13.14
N ILE A 49 -7.06 -6.97 -13.87
CA ILE A 49 -5.93 -6.66 -14.76
C ILE A 49 -6.38 -6.79 -16.22
N SER A 50 -6.18 -5.72 -16.99
CA SER A 50 -6.55 -5.66 -18.41
C SER A 50 -5.85 -6.71 -19.27
N SER A 51 -6.49 -7.07 -20.37
CA SER A 51 -5.89 -7.85 -21.46
C SER A 51 -5.10 -6.99 -22.47
N ASP A 52 -5.12 -5.64 -22.34
CA ASP A 52 -4.37 -4.73 -23.20
C ASP A 52 -2.85 -4.80 -22.99
N GLU A 53 -2.08 -4.05 -23.78
CA GLU A 53 -0.62 -4.03 -23.73
C GLU A 53 -0.10 -3.62 -22.35
N TYR A 54 -0.73 -2.64 -21.70
CA TYR A 54 -0.35 -2.19 -20.36
C TYR A 54 -0.69 -3.21 -19.28
N GLY A 55 -1.83 -3.89 -19.40
CA GLY A 55 -2.18 -4.99 -18.51
C GLY A 55 -1.23 -6.17 -18.64
N GLN A 56 -0.78 -6.49 -19.87
CA GLN A 56 0.26 -7.51 -20.09
C GLN A 56 1.61 -7.11 -19.49
N MET A 57 1.99 -5.82 -19.59
CA MET A 57 3.18 -5.30 -18.93
C MET A 57 3.10 -5.43 -17.40
N SER A 58 1.95 -5.07 -16.81
CA SER A 58 1.70 -5.21 -15.37
C SER A 58 1.78 -6.67 -14.92
N ARG A 59 1.14 -7.59 -15.65
CA ARG A 59 1.22 -9.04 -15.37
C ARG A 59 2.65 -9.56 -15.39
N LYS A 60 3.39 -9.17 -16.43
CA LYS A 60 4.78 -9.62 -16.59
C LYS A 60 5.62 -9.16 -15.40
N GLU A 61 5.54 -7.89 -14.99
CA GLU A 61 6.34 -7.35 -13.90
C GLU A 61 5.99 -8.01 -12.56
N LEU A 62 4.71 -8.24 -12.27
CA LEU A 62 4.28 -8.93 -11.05
C LEU A 62 4.73 -10.39 -11.02
N LEU A 63 4.61 -11.10 -12.13
CA LEU A 63 5.05 -12.50 -12.25
C LEU A 63 6.58 -12.64 -12.21
N ASP A 64 7.33 -11.69 -12.76
CA ASP A 64 8.81 -11.67 -12.68
C ASP A 64 9.30 -11.56 -11.23
N ASP A 65 8.52 -10.91 -10.36
CA ASP A 65 8.75 -10.82 -8.91
C ASP A 65 8.05 -11.96 -8.12
N GLU A 66 7.57 -13.02 -8.80
CA GLU A 66 6.92 -14.20 -8.19
C GLU A 66 5.59 -13.91 -7.47
N VAL A 67 4.94 -12.77 -7.75
CA VAL A 67 3.58 -12.48 -7.28
C VAL A 67 2.59 -13.36 -8.02
N LYS A 68 1.72 -14.07 -7.31
CA LYS A 68 0.69 -14.93 -7.89
C LYS A 68 -0.52 -14.12 -8.32
N LEU A 69 -1.03 -14.42 -9.51
CA LEU A 69 -2.17 -13.74 -10.14
C LEU A 69 -3.39 -14.65 -10.34
N ASP A 70 -3.42 -15.78 -9.65
CA ASP A 70 -4.51 -16.75 -9.73
C ASP A 70 -5.83 -16.26 -9.07
N LEU A 71 -5.76 -15.21 -8.25
CA LEU A 71 -6.90 -14.51 -7.68
C LEU A 71 -7.20 -13.17 -8.38
N ALA A 72 -6.44 -12.79 -9.41
CA ALA A 72 -6.71 -11.61 -10.20
C ALA A 72 -7.70 -11.89 -11.33
N LEU A 73 -8.59 -10.93 -11.59
CA LEU A 73 -9.54 -11.01 -12.70
C LEU A 73 -8.86 -10.63 -14.02
N ASN A 74 -9.04 -11.44 -15.06
CA ASN A 74 -8.75 -11.03 -16.43
C ASN A 74 -9.88 -10.14 -16.94
N SER A 75 -9.57 -8.90 -17.32
CA SER A 75 -10.57 -7.94 -17.76
C SER A 75 -10.28 -7.46 -19.19
N ASP A 76 -11.35 -7.27 -19.98
CA ASP A 76 -11.26 -6.63 -21.30
C ASP A 76 -11.41 -5.09 -21.21
N LYS A 77 -11.62 -4.54 -20.01
CA LYS A 77 -11.60 -3.10 -19.78
C LYS A 77 -10.17 -2.57 -19.86
N PRO A 78 -9.98 -1.29 -20.25
CA PRO A 78 -8.64 -0.70 -20.37
C PRO A 78 -7.91 -0.65 -19.02
N THR A 79 -6.58 -0.64 -19.08
CA THR A 79 -5.72 -0.42 -17.91
C THR A 79 -5.90 1.00 -17.37
N CYS A 80 -5.94 1.14 -16.03
CA CYS A 80 -5.85 2.43 -15.36
C CYS A 80 -4.47 3.07 -15.62
N THR A 81 -4.45 4.37 -15.95
CA THR A 81 -3.21 5.10 -16.20
C THR A 81 -3.15 6.39 -15.39
N ALA A 82 -1.94 6.77 -14.96
CA ALA A 82 -1.62 8.07 -14.40
C ALA A 82 -0.64 8.80 -15.32
N GLN A 83 -1.08 9.89 -15.93
CA GLN A 83 -0.22 10.74 -16.74
C GLN A 83 0.49 11.75 -15.86
N VAL A 84 1.82 11.69 -15.85
CA VAL A 84 2.66 12.60 -15.09
C VAL A 84 3.03 13.80 -15.99
N THR A 85 2.87 15.01 -15.43
CA THR A 85 3.39 16.25 -16.04
C THR A 85 4.35 16.88 -15.03
N LEU A 86 5.56 17.14 -15.48
CA LEU A 86 6.57 17.82 -14.67
C LEU A 86 6.50 19.32 -14.93
N ALA A 87 6.37 20.12 -13.88
CA ALA A 87 6.47 21.57 -13.97
C ALA A 87 7.94 22.01 -14.02
N ALA A 88 8.19 23.29 -14.38
CA ALA A 88 9.52 23.85 -14.51
C ALA A 88 10.33 23.85 -13.19
N ASP A 89 9.66 23.80 -12.05
CA ASP A 89 10.24 23.68 -10.71
C ASP A 89 10.49 22.23 -10.26
N GLY A 90 10.20 21.25 -11.14
CA GLY A 90 10.35 19.82 -10.86
C GLY A 90 9.16 19.19 -10.15
N SER A 91 8.13 19.97 -9.80
CA SER A 91 6.91 19.41 -9.21
C SER A 91 6.14 18.55 -10.22
N ALA A 92 5.59 17.40 -9.76
CA ALA A 92 4.81 16.51 -10.58
C ALA A 92 3.32 16.74 -10.36
N SER A 93 2.54 16.79 -11.44
CA SER A 93 1.09 16.70 -11.42
C SER A 93 0.63 15.44 -12.13
N TYR A 94 -0.47 14.85 -11.63
CA TYR A 94 -0.99 13.57 -12.10
C TYR A 94 -2.40 13.73 -12.64
N VAL A 95 -2.67 13.16 -13.81
CA VAL A 95 -4.02 13.01 -14.36
C VAL A 95 -4.30 11.52 -14.50
N PHE A 96 -5.27 11.05 -13.73
CA PHE A 96 -5.65 9.64 -13.71
C PHE A 96 -6.80 9.35 -14.66
N THR A 97 -6.71 8.25 -15.41
CA THR A 97 -7.80 7.64 -16.15
C THR A 97 -8.31 6.46 -15.34
N ILE A 98 -9.43 6.64 -14.65
CA ILE A 98 -10.00 5.70 -13.67
C ILE A 98 -11.27 5.06 -14.19
N ASP A 99 -12.20 5.87 -14.69
CA ASP A 99 -13.55 5.44 -15.05
C ASP A 99 -13.54 4.37 -16.14
N GLY A 100 -14.23 3.27 -15.87
CA GLY A 100 -14.37 2.17 -16.81
C GLY A 100 -13.11 1.33 -17.01
N THR A 101 -12.11 1.45 -16.13
CA THR A 101 -10.88 0.66 -16.19
C THR A 101 -11.01 -0.68 -15.44
N ALA A 102 -10.08 -1.58 -15.70
CA ALA A 102 -10.08 -2.92 -15.14
C ALA A 102 -9.93 -2.93 -13.61
N THR A 103 -9.04 -2.10 -13.09
CA THR A 103 -8.68 -1.99 -11.67
C THR A 103 -9.84 -1.60 -10.75
N PHE A 104 -10.84 -0.87 -11.24
CA PHE A 104 -11.98 -0.44 -10.41
C PHE A 104 -13.26 -1.23 -10.68
N ASP A 105 -13.15 -2.40 -11.35
CA ASP A 105 -14.27 -3.27 -11.71
C ASP A 105 -14.47 -4.42 -10.70
N PHE A 106 -14.48 -4.10 -9.43
CA PHE A 106 -14.69 -5.10 -8.39
C PHE A 106 -16.16 -5.52 -8.31
N ALA A 107 -16.38 -6.84 -8.12
CA ALA A 107 -17.68 -7.42 -7.91
C ALA A 107 -17.55 -8.67 -7.03
N ASP A 108 -18.54 -8.92 -6.17
CA ASP A 108 -18.59 -10.08 -5.26
C ASP A 108 -18.44 -11.41 -5.99
N SER A 109 -18.90 -11.46 -7.25
CA SER A 109 -18.93 -12.70 -8.05
C SER A 109 -17.55 -13.29 -8.35
N TRP A 110 -16.45 -12.52 -8.20
CA TRP A 110 -15.11 -12.99 -8.47
C TRP A 110 -14.12 -12.76 -7.32
N LEU A 111 -14.49 -11.99 -6.29
CA LEU A 111 -13.66 -11.83 -5.10
C LEU A 111 -13.48 -13.17 -4.38
N PRO A 112 -12.26 -13.50 -3.91
CA PRO A 112 -11.99 -14.80 -3.31
C PRO A 112 -12.66 -14.97 -1.94
N ASP A 113 -13.21 -16.15 -1.70
CA ASP A 113 -13.83 -16.54 -0.43
C ASP A 113 -12.76 -16.81 0.64
N ALA A 114 -12.67 -15.93 1.64
CA ALA A 114 -11.70 -16.04 2.73
C ALA A 114 -11.90 -17.28 3.61
N SER A 115 -13.14 -17.76 3.75
CA SER A 115 -13.45 -18.98 4.51
C SER A 115 -12.82 -20.23 3.90
N ARG A 116 -12.71 -20.25 2.58
CA ARG A 116 -12.11 -21.32 1.78
C ARG A 116 -10.61 -21.23 1.70
N TYR A 117 -10.07 -20.05 1.40
CA TYR A 117 -8.63 -19.85 1.13
C TYR A 117 -7.82 -19.59 2.40
N LYS A 118 -8.42 -19.03 3.45
CA LYS A 118 -7.83 -18.71 4.76
C LYS A 118 -6.49 -17.97 4.64
N PRO A 119 -6.51 -16.72 4.13
CA PRO A 119 -5.31 -15.91 4.07
C PRO A 119 -4.75 -15.65 5.47
N GLN A 120 -3.45 -15.38 5.56
CA GLN A 120 -2.82 -14.97 6.82
C GLN A 120 -3.05 -13.50 7.13
N VAL A 121 -3.12 -12.67 6.10
CA VAL A 121 -3.27 -11.21 6.16
C VAL A 121 -3.93 -10.74 4.86
N LEU A 122 -4.77 -9.74 4.95
CA LEU A 122 -5.19 -8.90 3.83
C LEU A 122 -4.48 -7.54 3.94
N HIS A 123 -3.65 -7.19 2.96
CA HIS A 123 -3.19 -5.81 2.77
C HIS A 123 -4.10 -5.13 1.75
N ILE A 124 -4.63 -3.97 2.07
CA ILE A 124 -5.51 -3.18 1.20
C ILE A 124 -5.27 -1.69 1.40
N GLY A 125 -5.47 -0.91 0.34
CA GLY A 125 -5.32 0.54 0.49
C GLY A 125 -5.46 1.31 -0.80
N THR A 126 -5.11 2.58 -0.72
CA THR A 126 -5.03 3.55 -1.81
C THR A 126 -6.38 3.81 -2.51
N LEU A 127 -6.41 4.03 -3.82
CA LEU A 127 -7.56 4.52 -4.57
C LEU A 127 -8.77 3.58 -4.53
N VAL A 128 -8.57 2.26 -4.47
CA VAL A 128 -9.69 1.30 -4.44
C VAL A 128 -10.53 1.41 -3.17
N THR A 129 -9.99 2.04 -2.12
CA THR A 129 -10.71 2.25 -0.86
C THR A 129 -11.56 3.52 -0.81
N ILE A 130 -11.51 4.35 -1.87
CA ILE A 130 -12.24 5.62 -1.96
C ILE A 130 -13.04 5.78 -3.27
N ILE A 131 -12.65 5.09 -4.35
CA ILE A 131 -13.32 5.17 -5.65
C ILE A 131 -14.52 4.22 -5.68
N GLU A 132 -15.71 4.78 -5.88
CA GLU A 132 -16.94 4.00 -6.03
C GLU A 132 -17.13 3.50 -7.48
N PRO A 133 -17.78 2.35 -7.70
CA PRO A 133 -18.39 1.45 -6.69
C PRO A 133 -17.41 0.47 -6.02
N ALA A 134 -16.15 0.41 -6.46
CA ALA A 134 -15.13 -0.52 -5.97
C ALA A 134 -14.98 -0.45 -4.44
N SER A 135 -14.93 0.76 -3.87
CA SER A 135 -14.76 0.97 -2.43
C SER A 135 -15.85 0.31 -1.59
N SER A 136 -17.12 0.41 -2.01
CA SER A 136 -18.23 -0.22 -1.29
C SER A 136 -18.19 -1.75 -1.38
N VAL A 137 -17.96 -2.30 -2.57
CA VAL A 137 -17.84 -3.75 -2.79
C VAL A 137 -16.68 -4.33 -1.98
N LEU A 138 -15.51 -3.69 -2.06
CA LEU A 138 -14.32 -4.15 -1.34
C LEU A 138 -14.45 -4.02 0.18
N TYR A 139 -15.16 -3.01 0.67
CA TYR A 139 -15.37 -2.86 2.11
C TYR A 139 -16.23 -4.01 2.65
N ASP A 140 -17.33 -4.34 2.00
CA ASP A 140 -18.23 -5.42 2.43
C ASP A 140 -17.48 -6.77 2.41
N TRP A 141 -16.72 -7.04 1.34
CA TRP A 141 -15.84 -8.21 1.26
C TRP A 141 -14.74 -8.22 2.34
N ALA A 142 -14.10 -7.08 2.61
CA ALA A 142 -13.04 -6.98 3.61
C ALA A 142 -13.57 -7.21 5.04
N VAL A 143 -14.82 -6.85 5.34
CA VAL A 143 -15.48 -7.19 6.61
C VAL A 143 -15.58 -8.70 6.77
N GLU A 144 -15.94 -9.44 5.71
CA GLU A 144 -15.96 -10.91 5.72
C GLU A 144 -14.54 -11.49 5.90
N VAL A 145 -13.54 -10.93 5.18
CA VAL A 145 -12.13 -11.37 5.32
C VAL A 145 -11.62 -11.18 6.75
N ASN A 146 -12.02 -10.08 7.41
CA ASN A 146 -11.59 -9.76 8.77
C ASN A 146 -12.04 -10.78 9.84
N GLU A 147 -13.02 -11.64 9.52
CA GLU A 147 -13.38 -12.78 10.38
C GLU A 147 -12.30 -13.88 10.40
N PHE A 148 -11.42 -13.92 9.40
CA PHE A 148 -10.43 -14.98 9.19
C PHE A 148 -8.99 -14.48 9.26
N ALA A 149 -8.72 -13.22 8.89
CA ALA A 149 -7.39 -12.65 8.76
C ALA A 149 -7.36 -11.17 9.16
N PRO A 150 -6.31 -10.70 9.86
CA PRO A 150 -6.12 -9.28 10.14
C PRO A 150 -5.94 -8.47 8.86
N ILE A 151 -6.40 -7.22 8.90
CA ILE A 151 -6.27 -6.27 7.79
C ILE A 151 -5.15 -5.28 8.09
N VAL A 152 -4.25 -5.10 7.13
CA VAL A 152 -3.26 -4.02 7.08
C VAL A 152 -3.73 -3.00 6.06
N PHE A 153 -4.03 -1.79 6.51
CA PHE A 153 -4.60 -0.72 5.71
C PHE A 153 -3.60 0.40 5.47
N ASP A 154 -3.41 0.78 4.20
CA ASP A 154 -2.63 1.95 3.78
C ASP A 154 -3.52 2.92 3.00
N PRO A 155 -4.06 3.98 3.61
CA PRO A 155 -4.92 4.94 2.92
C PRO A 155 -4.22 5.64 1.76
N ASN A 156 -2.92 5.92 1.87
CA ASN A 156 -2.06 6.48 0.82
C ASN A 156 -2.77 7.55 -0.02
N ILE A 157 -3.11 8.65 0.63
CA ILE A 157 -4.06 9.68 0.16
C ILE A 157 -3.62 10.32 -1.16
N ARG A 158 -4.58 10.49 -2.08
CA ARG A 158 -4.36 11.12 -3.39
C ARG A 158 -5.34 12.29 -3.60
N PRO A 159 -5.06 13.48 -3.05
CA PRO A 159 -5.93 14.66 -3.18
C PRO A 159 -6.15 15.10 -4.62
N SER A 160 -5.21 14.80 -5.52
CA SER A 160 -5.33 15.08 -6.95
C SER A 160 -6.41 14.24 -7.65
N VAL A 161 -6.79 13.10 -7.07
CA VAL A 161 -7.87 12.22 -7.57
C VAL A 161 -9.19 12.55 -6.89
N VAL A 162 -9.18 12.59 -5.56
CA VAL A 162 -10.36 12.92 -4.74
C VAL A 162 -10.00 14.09 -3.83
N GLY A 163 -10.32 15.31 -4.26
CA GLY A 163 -10.03 16.55 -3.51
C GLY A 163 -10.96 16.81 -2.33
N ASP A 164 -12.05 16.06 -2.20
CA ASP A 164 -13.00 16.19 -1.09
C ASP A 164 -12.46 15.52 0.18
N ARG A 165 -11.90 16.35 1.06
CA ARG A 165 -11.34 15.92 2.34
C ARG A 165 -12.39 15.27 3.26
N VAL A 166 -13.62 15.78 3.27
CA VAL A 166 -14.70 15.23 4.12
C VAL A 166 -15.02 13.81 3.70
N ARG A 167 -15.14 13.58 2.40
CA ARG A 167 -15.34 12.24 1.83
C ARG A 167 -14.16 11.33 2.15
N TYR A 168 -12.92 11.83 2.03
CA TYR A 168 -11.73 11.03 2.36
C TYR A 168 -11.67 10.64 3.83
N VAL A 169 -11.90 11.60 4.73
CA VAL A 169 -11.93 11.32 6.18
C VAL A 169 -12.98 10.26 6.50
N ALA A 170 -14.19 10.37 5.94
CA ALA A 170 -15.25 9.39 6.16
C ALA A 170 -14.84 7.97 5.69
N ALA A 171 -14.20 7.86 4.53
CA ALA A 171 -13.69 6.59 4.02
C ALA A 171 -12.58 6.02 4.89
N VAL A 172 -11.58 6.84 5.26
CA VAL A 172 -10.46 6.40 6.12
C VAL A 172 -10.95 5.94 7.49
N GLU A 173 -11.88 6.67 8.12
CA GLU A 173 -12.44 6.25 9.41
C GLU A 173 -13.25 4.93 9.28
N LYS A 174 -13.98 4.74 8.17
CA LYS A 174 -14.70 3.49 7.90
C LYS A 174 -13.72 2.31 7.80
N TRP A 175 -12.65 2.44 7.02
CA TRP A 175 -11.63 1.41 6.86
C TRP A 175 -10.80 1.17 8.12
N ALA A 176 -10.48 2.23 8.87
CA ALA A 176 -9.76 2.13 10.13
C ALA A 176 -10.50 1.27 11.16
N ALA A 177 -11.83 1.34 11.18
CA ALA A 177 -12.67 0.59 12.13
C ALA A 177 -12.58 -0.94 11.97
N ILE A 178 -12.15 -1.45 10.81
CA ILE A 178 -11.97 -2.89 10.56
C ILE A 178 -10.50 -3.30 10.43
N SER A 179 -9.56 -2.36 10.58
CA SER A 179 -8.14 -2.60 10.33
C SER A 179 -7.38 -2.88 11.61
N SER A 180 -6.56 -3.94 11.58
CA SER A 180 -5.69 -4.31 12.70
C SER A 180 -4.40 -3.48 12.75
N VAL A 181 -3.86 -3.14 11.59
CA VAL A 181 -2.68 -2.30 11.42
C VAL A 181 -2.99 -1.21 10.39
N ILE A 182 -2.65 0.03 10.70
CA ILE A 182 -2.79 1.16 9.78
C ILE A 182 -1.42 1.79 9.56
N LYS A 183 -1.02 1.98 8.31
CA LYS A 183 0.19 2.70 7.93
C LYS A 183 -0.19 3.88 7.04
N LEU A 184 0.32 5.05 7.33
CA LEU A 184 0.12 6.24 6.50
C LEU A 184 1.32 7.17 6.61
N SER A 185 1.41 8.17 5.73
CA SER A 185 2.45 9.19 5.81
C SER A 185 2.04 10.35 6.73
N ASP A 186 3.02 11.11 7.17
CA ASP A 186 2.79 12.36 7.89
C ASP A 186 2.03 13.40 7.04
N ASP A 187 2.26 13.40 5.72
CA ASP A 187 1.52 14.24 4.77
C ASP A 187 0.05 13.81 4.70
N ASP A 188 -0.24 12.50 4.70
CA ASP A 188 -1.62 12.00 4.76
C ASP A 188 -2.33 12.47 6.02
N VAL A 189 -1.67 12.36 7.19
CA VAL A 189 -2.25 12.83 8.46
C VAL A 189 -2.50 14.33 8.43
N LYS A 190 -1.51 15.12 7.99
CA LYS A 190 -1.64 16.58 7.90
C LYS A 190 -2.79 16.99 6.96
N TRP A 191 -2.95 16.27 5.85
CA TRP A 191 -4.02 16.57 4.91
C TRP A 191 -5.41 16.19 5.43
N LEU A 192 -5.54 14.99 6.06
CA LEU A 192 -6.79 14.51 6.62
C LEU A 192 -7.21 15.29 7.87
N TYR A 193 -6.26 15.53 8.77
CA TYR A 193 -6.49 16.04 10.13
C TYR A 193 -5.54 17.18 10.47
N PRO A 194 -5.61 18.35 9.79
CA PRO A 194 -4.62 19.42 9.89
C PRO A 194 -4.45 20.00 11.31
N ASP A 195 -5.48 19.87 12.14
CA ASP A 195 -5.50 20.43 13.52
C ASP A 195 -5.24 19.36 14.59
N GLN A 196 -4.81 18.15 14.22
CA GLN A 196 -4.60 17.04 15.15
C GLN A 196 -3.13 16.57 15.13
N SER A 197 -2.62 16.18 16.31
CA SER A 197 -1.31 15.52 16.39
C SER A 197 -1.39 14.07 15.89
N PHE A 198 -0.26 13.52 15.46
CA PHE A 198 -0.12 12.11 15.07
C PHE A 198 -0.60 11.18 16.18
N GLU A 199 -0.21 11.47 17.42
CA GLU A 199 -0.63 10.71 18.58
C GLU A 199 -2.15 10.74 18.77
N SER A 200 -2.80 11.92 18.65
CA SER A 200 -4.24 12.03 18.78
C SER A 200 -5.00 11.20 17.76
N VAL A 201 -4.55 11.21 16.49
CA VAL A 201 -5.15 10.41 15.42
C VAL A 201 -4.94 8.91 15.70
N ALA A 202 -3.72 8.50 16.03
CA ALA A 202 -3.39 7.12 16.30
C ALA A 202 -4.15 6.56 17.50
N GLN A 203 -4.20 7.29 18.62
CA GLN A 203 -4.89 6.86 19.83
C GLN A 203 -6.40 6.73 19.63
N ARG A 204 -7.01 7.58 18.79
CA ARG A 204 -8.42 7.45 18.42
C ARG A 204 -8.70 6.11 17.73
N TRP A 205 -7.89 5.71 16.73
CA TRP A 205 -8.07 4.43 16.03
C TRP A 205 -7.74 3.23 16.93
N ILE A 206 -6.72 3.36 17.80
CA ILE A 206 -6.39 2.31 18.79
C ILE A 206 -7.53 2.11 19.78
N ALA A 207 -8.21 3.19 20.20
CA ALA A 207 -9.39 3.10 21.06
C ALA A 207 -10.58 2.42 20.35
N GLN A 208 -10.64 2.47 19.02
CA GLN A 208 -11.66 1.82 18.19
C GLN A 208 -11.33 0.35 17.86
N GLY A 209 -10.12 -0.13 18.13
CA GLY A 209 -9.76 -1.54 17.94
C GLY A 209 -8.51 -1.80 17.10
N THR A 210 -7.97 -0.79 16.41
CA THR A 210 -6.68 -0.91 15.72
C THR A 210 -5.58 -1.25 16.73
N SER A 211 -4.73 -2.21 16.41
CA SER A 211 -3.64 -2.62 17.32
C SER A 211 -2.37 -1.79 17.13
N VAL A 212 -2.04 -1.46 15.88
CA VAL A 212 -0.81 -0.73 15.54
C VAL A 212 -1.12 0.35 14.51
N VAL A 213 -0.65 1.58 14.76
CA VAL A 213 -0.67 2.68 13.79
C VAL A 213 0.76 3.12 13.53
N VAL A 214 1.19 3.12 12.27
CA VAL A 214 2.54 3.54 11.86
C VAL A 214 2.45 4.76 10.96
N ILE A 215 3.22 5.79 11.31
CA ILE A 215 3.34 7.02 10.50
C ILE A 215 4.76 7.11 9.96
N THR A 216 4.88 7.15 8.63
CA THR A 216 6.14 7.40 7.92
C THR A 216 6.38 8.90 7.80
N ARG A 217 7.62 9.36 8.04
CA ARG A 217 7.99 10.79 8.06
C ARG A 217 9.19 11.09 7.15
N GLY A 218 9.26 10.40 6.02
CA GLY A 218 10.36 10.54 5.08
C GLY A 218 11.73 10.35 5.73
N SER A 219 12.61 11.36 5.61
CA SER A 219 13.96 11.36 6.23
C SER A 219 13.94 11.33 7.76
N ASP A 220 12.85 11.74 8.39
CA ASP A 220 12.70 11.76 9.85
C ASP A 220 12.35 10.37 10.41
N GLY A 221 12.18 9.36 9.55
CA GLY A 221 11.96 7.96 9.93
C GLY A 221 10.51 7.60 10.16
N LEU A 222 10.26 6.77 11.17
CA LEU A 222 8.94 6.20 11.43
C LEU A 222 8.58 6.33 12.91
N ILE A 223 7.28 6.48 13.18
CA ILE A 223 6.73 6.39 14.52
C ILE A 223 5.60 5.37 14.54
N GLY A 224 5.62 4.43 15.48
CA GLY A 224 4.61 3.43 15.71
C GLY A 224 3.89 3.67 17.02
N PHE A 225 2.57 3.56 17.02
CA PHE A 225 1.70 3.72 18.17
C PHE A 225 0.96 2.42 18.44
N THR A 226 0.87 2.06 19.71
CA THR A 226 0.08 0.92 20.21
C THR A 226 -0.61 1.31 21.51
N ARG A 227 -1.41 0.42 22.04
CA ARG A 227 -2.01 0.62 23.39
C ARG A 227 -0.95 0.70 24.50
N ALA A 228 0.23 0.12 24.32
CA ALA A 228 1.31 0.13 25.30
C ALA A 228 2.16 1.42 25.26
N GLY A 229 1.98 2.25 24.24
CA GLY A 229 2.74 3.48 24.02
C GLY A 229 3.21 3.62 22.57
N SER A 230 4.23 4.45 22.37
CA SER A 230 4.83 4.69 21.05
C SER A 230 6.30 4.34 21.00
N VAL A 231 6.77 3.98 19.82
CA VAL A 231 8.20 3.79 19.50
C VAL A 231 8.53 4.63 18.29
N GLU A 232 9.75 5.15 18.24
CA GLU A 232 10.23 6.02 17.16
C GLU A 232 11.59 5.52 16.68
N VAL A 233 11.73 5.40 15.35
CA VAL A 233 13.00 5.03 14.72
C VAL A 233 13.42 6.11 13.73
N PRO A 234 14.71 6.47 13.68
CA PRO A 234 15.20 7.48 12.74
C PRO A 234 15.21 6.94 11.31
N GLY A 235 15.15 7.85 10.34
CA GLY A 235 15.38 7.52 8.95
C GLY A 235 16.82 7.07 8.69
N VAL A 236 17.00 6.24 7.66
CA VAL A 236 18.34 5.78 7.24
C VAL A 236 18.94 6.80 6.28
N LYS A 237 20.19 7.17 6.52
CA LYS A 237 20.93 8.08 5.62
C LYS A 237 21.33 7.33 4.35
N ILE A 238 20.82 7.78 3.23
CA ILE A 238 21.08 7.22 1.90
C ILE A 238 21.26 8.34 0.88
N GLU A 239 21.83 8.01 -0.26
CA GLU A 239 21.72 8.84 -1.46
C GLU A 239 20.39 8.50 -2.16
N VAL A 240 19.47 9.47 -2.21
CA VAL A 240 18.14 9.28 -2.76
C VAL A 240 18.18 9.36 -4.28
N ALA A 241 17.80 8.27 -4.94
CA ALA A 241 17.60 8.22 -6.39
C ALA A 241 16.12 8.45 -6.77
N ASP A 242 15.17 7.88 -5.98
CA ASP A 242 13.75 7.99 -6.16
C ASP A 242 13.04 7.66 -4.83
N THR A 243 11.87 8.22 -4.56
CA THR A 243 11.09 7.93 -3.35
C THR A 243 9.88 7.02 -3.60
N VAL A 244 9.63 6.68 -4.87
CA VAL A 244 8.49 5.82 -5.25
C VAL A 244 8.63 4.43 -4.63
N GLY A 245 7.54 3.93 -4.03
CA GLY A 245 7.49 2.60 -3.41
C GLY A 245 8.09 2.49 -2.01
N ALA A 246 8.68 3.56 -1.46
CA ALA A 246 9.24 3.54 -0.10
C ALA A 246 8.17 3.23 0.96
N GLY A 247 7.04 3.93 0.90
CA GLY A 247 5.89 3.69 1.77
C GLY A 247 5.31 2.29 1.63
N ASP A 248 5.21 1.80 0.38
CA ASP A 248 4.72 0.46 0.06
C ASP A 248 5.65 -0.63 0.63
N THR A 249 6.98 -0.38 0.59
CA THR A 249 7.99 -1.23 1.23
C THR A 249 7.82 -1.28 2.75
N VAL A 250 7.54 -0.14 3.40
CA VAL A 250 7.20 -0.12 4.84
C VAL A 250 5.97 -0.97 5.11
N GLY A 251 4.91 -0.82 4.31
CA GLY A 251 3.70 -1.66 4.40
C GLY A 251 4.00 -3.15 4.33
N ALA A 252 4.87 -3.56 3.40
CA ALA A 252 5.30 -4.95 3.26
C ALA A 252 6.03 -5.49 4.50
N ILE A 253 6.96 -4.72 5.07
CA ILE A 253 7.66 -5.13 6.30
C ILE A 253 6.71 -5.23 7.51
N LEU A 254 5.69 -4.37 7.58
CA LEU A 254 4.67 -4.47 8.64
C LEU A 254 3.82 -5.74 8.49
N VAL A 255 3.49 -6.14 7.25
CA VAL A 255 2.84 -7.43 6.97
C VAL A 255 3.75 -8.59 7.35
N GLU A 256 5.04 -8.57 6.97
CA GLU A 256 6.03 -9.58 7.37
C GLU A 256 6.10 -9.70 8.90
N ALA A 257 6.25 -8.58 9.61
CA ALA A 257 6.33 -8.56 11.07
C ALA A 257 5.06 -9.10 11.74
N LEU A 258 3.88 -8.74 11.22
CA LEU A 258 2.60 -9.26 11.69
C LEU A 258 2.52 -10.79 11.58
N ILE A 259 2.96 -11.36 10.47
CA ILE A 259 2.96 -12.81 10.24
C ILE A 259 3.98 -13.53 11.12
N GLU A 260 5.18 -12.96 11.25
CA GLU A 260 6.28 -13.61 12.00
C GLU A 260 6.13 -13.52 13.51
N LYS A 261 5.58 -12.43 14.02
CA LYS A 261 5.52 -12.13 15.46
C LYS A 261 4.14 -12.30 16.07
N GLY A 262 3.07 -12.22 15.25
CA GLY A 262 1.69 -12.13 15.72
C GLY A 262 1.32 -10.70 16.12
N LEU A 263 0.04 -10.36 15.92
CA LEU A 263 -0.49 -9.00 16.14
C LEU A 263 -0.32 -8.54 17.58
N GLU A 264 -0.56 -9.43 18.54
CA GLU A 264 -0.48 -9.18 19.97
C GLU A 264 0.93 -8.85 20.47
N ASN A 265 1.96 -9.29 19.72
CA ASN A 265 3.37 -9.09 20.07
C ASN A 265 4.00 -7.86 19.40
N LEU A 266 3.29 -7.24 18.42
CA LEU A 266 3.79 -6.04 17.73
C LEU A 266 3.70 -4.80 18.62
N THR A 267 4.52 -4.75 19.66
CA THR A 267 4.59 -3.66 20.63
C THR A 267 6.01 -3.54 21.21
N GLY A 268 6.35 -2.39 21.82
CA GLY A 268 7.65 -2.18 22.45
C GLY A 268 8.83 -2.52 21.53
N ASP A 269 9.80 -3.27 22.04
CA ASP A 269 11.05 -3.62 21.33
C ASP A 269 10.80 -4.40 20.03
N ILE A 270 9.75 -5.22 19.99
CA ILE A 270 9.41 -5.99 18.77
C ILE A 270 8.91 -5.06 17.67
N LEU A 271 8.07 -4.09 18.01
CA LEU A 271 7.64 -3.08 17.04
C LEU A 271 8.81 -2.19 16.64
N GLU A 272 9.67 -1.77 17.58
CA GLU A 272 10.87 -0.97 17.28
C GLU A 272 11.78 -1.69 16.28
N ALA A 273 12.06 -2.98 16.49
CA ALA A 273 12.85 -3.78 15.56
C ALA A 273 12.19 -3.89 14.17
N ALA A 274 10.87 -4.07 14.10
CA ALA A 274 10.13 -4.09 12.84
C ALA A 274 10.20 -2.75 12.10
N LEU A 275 10.05 -1.64 12.81
CA LEU A 275 10.17 -0.29 12.23
C LEU A 275 11.59 0.02 11.78
N HIS A 276 12.62 -0.41 12.52
CA HIS A 276 14.01 -0.28 12.08
C HIS A 276 14.27 -1.04 10.79
N ARG A 277 13.80 -2.28 10.70
CA ARG A 277 13.88 -3.08 9.46
C ARG A 277 13.12 -2.42 8.31
N ALA A 278 11.93 -1.84 8.58
CA ALA A 278 11.18 -1.10 7.59
C ALA A 278 11.90 0.17 7.10
N ALA A 279 12.56 0.91 8.00
CA ALA A 279 13.35 2.08 7.64
C ALA A 279 14.53 1.72 6.72
N VAL A 280 15.25 0.61 7.03
CA VAL A 280 16.35 0.12 6.18
C VAL A 280 15.82 -0.33 4.82
N ALA A 281 14.74 -1.11 4.79
CA ALA A 281 14.14 -1.59 3.54
C ALA A 281 13.67 -0.43 2.65
N ALA A 282 12.98 0.56 3.22
CA ALA A 282 12.57 1.77 2.52
C ALA A 282 13.77 2.59 2.02
N GLY A 283 14.83 2.67 2.81
CA GLY A 283 16.09 3.30 2.39
C GLY A 283 16.69 2.63 1.16
N ILE A 284 16.74 1.29 1.12
CA ILE A 284 17.21 0.56 -0.07
C ILE A 284 16.30 0.85 -1.28
N THR A 285 14.99 0.88 -1.10
CA THR A 285 14.06 1.27 -2.17
C THR A 285 14.36 2.66 -2.69
N CYS A 286 14.53 3.64 -1.80
CA CYS A 286 14.84 5.02 -2.18
C CYS A 286 16.20 5.19 -2.88
N SER A 287 17.14 4.27 -2.71
CA SER A 287 18.44 4.32 -3.39
C SER A 287 18.40 3.86 -4.85
N ARG A 288 17.24 3.46 -5.35
CA ARG A 288 16.99 2.89 -6.69
C ARG A 288 15.97 3.71 -7.46
N LYS A 289 16.02 3.67 -8.79
CA LYS A 289 15.00 4.29 -9.63
C LYS A 289 13.75 3.42 -9.68
N GLY A 290 12.58 4.04 -9.52
CA GLY A 290 11.28 3.37 -9.47
C GLY A 290 11.09 2.52 -8.21
N ALA A 291 9.93 1.90 -8.08
CA ALA A 291 9.57 1.05 -6.94
C ALA A 291 10.33 -0.29 -6.99
N GLN A 292 11.59 -0.27 -6.53
CA GLN A 292 12.47 -1.44 -6.50
C GLN A 292 12.82 -1.85 -5.06
N PRO A 293 11.87 -2.54 -4.36
CA PRO A 293 12.09 -2.98 -2.99
C PRO A 293 13.23 -4.02 -2.89
N PRO A 294 13.84 -4.15 -1.70
CA PRO A 294 14.93 -5.10 -1.50
C PRO A 294 14.46 -6.55 -1.55
N TYR A 295 15.37 -7.42 -1.94
CA TYR A 295 15.21 -8.86 -1.76
C TYR A 295 15.57 -9.26 -0.31
N LYS A 296 15.05 -10.41 0.14
CA LYS A 296 15.30 -10.96 1.50
C LYS A 296 16.77 -11.00 1.88
N HIS A 297 17.66 -11.36 0.94
CA HIS A 297 19.09 -11.47 1.20
C HIS A 297 19.78 -10.14 1.46
N GLU A 298 19.20 -9.01 1.01
CA GLU A 298 19.74 -7.65 1.21
C GLU A 298 19.39 -7.09 2.59
N LEU A 299 18.45 -7.72 3.30
CA LEU A 299 18.05 -7.36 4.67
C LEU A 299 18.59 -8.33 5.73
N LYS A 300 19.66 -9.12 5.41
CA LYS A 300 20.28 -10.01 6.39
C LYS A 300 20.99 -9.21 7.47
N GLY A 301 20.62 -9.47 8.71
CA GLY A 301 21.22 -8.84 9.89
C GLY A 301 20.54 -7.55 10.34
N VAL A 302 19.37 -7.25 9.76
CA VAL A 302 18.52 -6.11 10.11
C VAL A 302 17.22 -6.60 10.74
#